data_3b902d1319d87803febb084f0fae385e
#
_entry.id   3b902d1319d87803febb084f0fae385e
#
_cell.length_a   1.000
_cell.length_b   1.000
_cell.length_c   1.000
_cell.angle_alpha   90.00
_cell.angle_beta   90.00
_cell.angle_gamma   90.00
#
_symmetry.space_group_name_H-M   'P 1'
#
loop_
_entity.id
_entity.type
_entity.pdbx_description
1 polymer ?
#
loop_
_entity_poly.entity_id
_entity_poly.type
_entity_poly.pdbx_seq_one_letter_code
_entity_poly.pdbx_strand_id
1 'polypeptide(L)'
;MNYYAKYVFILIIMLVLGYVFDKYKKDEAINDKMDHYELIKKHLLNDSTLAQTDKPILWVHVTFETNARWWPHFASRNTQCLNQPYQYLTIKSIIDHCGESFNVCLIDDRSFNKIIPGWSTKIANLPNPLRPHLRELAMAKMLFYYGGMTIPSTFACMRNLSPLYNKGLMSTSMFCGELPSDSTTSSLTEFFPTNKIMGCVKDSPVMEKYVHYLENIVSNDYTNEMDFTDEPG
;
A
#
# COMPACT_ATOMS: atom_id res chain seq x y z
N MET A 1 47.38 -37.62 -3.67
CA MET A 1 46.28 -36.69 -3.33
C MET A 1 45.32 -37.40 -2.44
N ASN A 2 45.21 -37.00 -1.17
CA ASN A 2 44.47 -37.74 -0.12
C ASN A 2 42.99 -37.92 -0.54
N TYR A 3 42.48 -39.08 -0.33
CA TYR A 3 41.09 -39.46 -0.68
C TYR A 3 40.09 -38.49 -0.09
N TYR A 4 40.32 -38.00 1.12
CA TYR A 4 39.51 -36.96 1.78
C TYR A 4 39.54 -35.60 1.09
N ALA A 5 40.63 -35.21 0.47
CA ALA A 5 40.74 -33.93 -0.24
C ALA A 5 39.79 -33.83 -1.46
N LYS A 6 39.50 -34.97 -2.12
CA LYS A 6 38.53 -35.04 -3.21
C LYS A 6 37.11 -34.78 -2.73
N TYR A 7 36.73 -35.35 -1.62
CA TYR A 7 35.38 -35.15 -1.07
C TYR A 7 35.17 -33.74 -0.53
N VAL A 8 36.17 -33.17 0.11
CA VAL A 8 36.14 -31.76 0.53
C VAL A 8 36.01 -30.82 -0.67
N PHE A 9 36.72 -31.09 -1.76
CA PHE A 9 36.66 -30.30 -2.98
C PHE A 9 35.26 -30.37 -3.65
N ILE A 10 34.67 -31.58 -3.71
CA ILE A 10 33.30 -31.79 -4.24
C ILE A 10 32.27 -31.04 -3.37
N LEU A 11 32.42 -31.06 -2.06
CA LEU A 11 31.51 -30.38 -1.11
C LEU A 11 31.58 -28.85 -1.31
N ILE A 12 32.79 -28.30 -1.48
CA ILE A 12 32.98 -26.86 -1.76
C ILE A 12 32.31 -26.47 -3.10
N ILE A 13 32.49 -27.29 -4.14
CA ILE A 13 31.83 -27.06 -5.44
C ILE A 13 30.31 -27.06 -5.29
N MET A 14 29.74 -28.01 -4.56
CA MET A 14 28.28 -28.06 -4.33
C MET A 14 27.77 -26.83 -3.57
N LEU A 15 28.50 -26.35 -2.57
CA LEU A 15 28.14 -25.12 -1.84
C LEU A 15 28.20 -23.88 -2.74
N VAL A 16 29.23 -23.75 -3.57
CA VAL A 16 29.36 -22.63 -4.52
C VAL A 16 28.25 -22.68 -5.56
N LEU A 17 27.94 -23.85 -6.12
CA LEU A 17 26.84 -24.02 -7.07
C LEU A 17 25.49 -23.72 -6.42
N GLY A 18 25.25 -24.14 -5.20
CA GLY A 18 24.04 -23.80 -4.44
C GLY A 18 23.88 -22.30 -4.23
N TYR A 19 24.97 -21.62 -3.85
CA TYR A 19 24.95 -20.18 -3.67
C TYR A 19 24.72 -19.41 -4.99
N VAL A 20 25.37 -19.82 -6.07
CA VAL A 20 25.18 -19.22 -7.41
C VAL A 20 23.76 -19.45 -7.91
N PHE A 21 23.20 -20.64 -7.70
CA PHE A 21 21.82 -20.95 -8.08
C PHE A 21 20.80 -20.13 -7.32
N ASP A 22 21.01 -19.97 -5.99
CA ASP A 22 20.11 -19.18 -5.14
C ASP A 22 20.16 -17.69 -5.52
N LYS A 23 21.34 -17.16 -5.83
CA LYS A 23 21.53 -15.82 -6.33
C LYS A 23 20.85 -15.62 -7.70
N TYR A 24 21.06 -16.54 -8.63
CA TYR A 24 20.45 -16.50 -9.97
C TYR A 24 18.92 -16.51 -9.88
N LYS A 25 18.36 -17.37 -9.03
CA LYS A 25 16.91 -17.46 -8.79
C LYS A 25 16.31 -16.19 -8.17
N LYS A 26 17.06 -15.51 -7.30
CA LYS A 26 16.65 -14.20 -6.75
C LYS A 26 16.69 -13.11 -7.82
N ASP A 27 17.73 -13.05 -8.63
CA ASP A 27 17.86 -12.08 -9.71
C ASP A 27 16.79 -12.29 -10.80
N GLU A 28 16.48 -13.54 -11.14
CA GLU A 28 15.39 -13.90 -12.07
C GLU A 28 14.01 -13.49 -11.52
N ALA A 29 13.75 -13.72 -10.25
CA ALA A 29 12.50 -13.32 -9.62
C ALA A 29 12.34 -11.79 -9.49
N ILE A 30 13.44 -11.04 -9.39
CA ILE A 30 13.44 -9.58 -9.41
C ILE A 30 13.19 -9.07 -10.83
N ASN A 31 13.85 -9.64 -11.84
CA ASN A 31 13.65 -9.28 -13.23
C ASN A 31 12.23 -9.60 -13.72
N ASP A 32 11.68 -10.75 -13.34
CA ASP A 32 10.31 -11.14 -13.69
C ASP A 32 9.29 -10.18 -13.07
N LYS A 33 9.54 -9.71 -11.84
CA LYS A 33 8.72 -8.65 -11.21
C LYS A 33 8.86 -7.30 -11.91
N MET A 34 10.03 -6.94 -12.36
CA MET A 34 10.29 -5.71 -13.11
C MET A 34 9.61 -5.75 -14.49
N ASP A 35 9.70 -6.87 -15.22
CA ASP A 35 9.04 -7.05 -16.51
C ASP A 35 7.52 -7.00 -16.38
N HIS A 36 6.97 -7.61 -15.31
CA HIS A 36 5.54 -7.51 -14.98
C HIS A 36 5.11 -6.09 -14.62
N TYR A 37 5.95 -5.36 -13.92
CA TYR A 37 5.71 -3.96 -13.59
C TYR A 37 5.69 -3.07 -14.85
N GLU A 38 6.66 -3.22 -15.75
CA GLU A 38 6.71 -2.47 -17.01
C GLU A 38 5.53 -2.82 -17.93
N LEU A 39 5.10 -4.08 -17.94
CA LEU A 39 3.90 -4.52 -18.67
C LEU A 39 2.63 -3.89 -18.10
N ILE A 40 2.47 -3.88 -16.79
CA ILE A 40 1.33 -3.25 -16.12
C ILE A 40 1.35 -1.74 -16.34
N LYS A 41 2.50 -1.10 -16.20
CA LYS A 41 2.69 0.31 -16.48
C LYS A 41 2.34 0.65 -17.93
N LYS A 42 2.76 -0.19 -18.89
CA LYS A 42 2.46 -0.03 -20.29
C LYS A 42 0.96 -0.17 -20.59
N HIS A 43 0.27 -1.14 -20.00
CA HIS A 43 -1.15 -1.41 -20.29
C HIS A 43 -2.14 -0.61 -19.44
N LEU A 44 -1.84 -0.34 -18.17
CA LEU A 44 -2.73 0.42 -17.30
C LEU A 44 -2.49 1.93 -17.35
N LEU A 45 -1.27 2.35 -17.65
CA LEU A 45 -0.90 3.76 -17.69
C LEU A 45 -0.80 4.30 -19.12
N ASN A 46 -0.41 3.51 -20.13
CA ASN A 46 -0.25 4.01 -21.50
C ASN A 46 -1.57 4.12 -22.27
N ASP A 47 -2.55 3.27 -21.99
CA ASP A 47 -3.88 3.36 -22.61
C ASP A 47 -4.86 4.24 -21.82
N SER A 48 -4.49 4.68 -20.62
CA SER A 48 -5.27 5.63 -19.85
C SER A 48 -4.69 7.02 -19.99
N THR A 49 -5.55 8.03 -19.92
CA THR A 49 -5.17 9.44 -19.79
C THR A 49 -4.20 9.72 -18.63
N LEU A 50 -4.05 8.77 -17.71
CA LEU A 50 -3.14 8.80 -16.58
C LEU A 50 -1.66 8.70 -16.97
N ALA A 51 -1.33 7.99 -18.05
CA ALA A 51 0.06 7.83 -18.48
C ALA A 51 0.60 9.03 -19.28
N GLN A 52 -0.30 9.86 -19.78
CA GLN A 52 0.05 10.99 -20.64
C GLN A 52 0.28 12.31 -19.88
N THR A 53 0.11 12.30 -18.57
CA THR A 53 0.26 13.49 -17.74
C THR A 53 1.37 13.30 -16.72
N ASP A 54 2.27 14.29 -16.62
CA ASP A 54 3.33 14.37 -15.59
C ASP A 54 2.78 14.64 -14.18
N LYS A 55 1.46 14.55 -14.00
CA LYS A 55 0.81 14.80 -12.72
C LYS A 55 1.02 13.64 -11.76
N PRO A 56 1.30 13.90 -10.48
CA PRO A 56 1.35 12.87 -9.46
C PRO A 56 -0.01 12.18 -9.30
N ILE A 57 0.01 10.94 -8.86
CA ILE A 57 -1.21 10.15 -8.65
C ILE A 57 -1.74 10.38 -7.24
N LEU A 58 -3.04 10.61 -7.13
CA LEU A 58 -3.76 10.65 -5.85
C LEU A 58 -4.60 9.38 -5.72
N TRP A 59 -4.15 8.48 -4.85
CA TRP A 59 -4.78 7.19 -4.62
C TRP A 59 -5.89 7.31 -3.57
N VAL A 60 -7.09 6.93 -3.94
CA VAL A 60 -8.25 6.91 -3.04
C VAL A 60 -8.79 5.49 -2.98
N HIS A 61 -8.55 4.82 -1.84
CA HIS A 61 -9.08 3.48 -1.64
C HIS A 61 -10.54 3.55 -1.18
N VAL A 62 -11.42 2.89 -1.93
CA VAL A 62 -12.86 2.82 -1.65
C VAL A 62 -13.20 1.41 -1.20
N THR A 63 -13.69 1.28 0.02
CA THR A 63 -14.19 0.01 0.53
C THR A 63 -15.64 -0.19 0.10
N PHE A 64 -15.90 -1.24 -0.68
CA PHE A 64 -17.26 -1.65 -1.05
C PHE A 64 -17.79 -2.62 0.00
N GLU A 65 -17.86 -2.19 1.25
CA GLU A 65 -18.43 -3.00 2.32
C GLU A 65 -19.92 -2.68 2.45
N THR A 66 -20.76 -3.73 2.42
CA THR A 66 -22.17 -3.61 2.74
C THR A 66 -22.34 -3.16 4.18
N ASN A 67 -23.39 -2.38 4.45
CA ASN A 67 -23.67 -1.92 5.80
C ASN A 67 -23.96 -3.12 6.71
N ALA A 68 -23.03 -3.44 7.62
CA ALA A 68 -23.15 -4.55 8.57
C ALA A 68 -24.18 -4.31 9.66
N ARG A 69 -24.74 -3.11 9.76
CA ARG A 69 -25.75 -2.73 10.75
C ARG A 69 -27.16 -2.78 10.19
N TRP A 70 -27.47 -3.81 9.45
CA TRP A 70 -28.85 -4.00 8.99
C TRP A 70 -29.61 -4.89 9.98
N TRP A 71 -30.59 -4.33 10.65
CA TRP A 71 -31.67 -5.04 11.37
C TRP A 71 -32.95 -4.19 11.35
N PRO A 72 -34.12 -4.84 11.45
CA PRO A 72 -35.40 -4.16 11.29
C PRO A 72 -35.84 -3.43 12.57
N HIS A 73 -34.95 -2.67 13.19
CA HIS A 73 -35.26 -1.90 14.39
C HIS A 73 -35.23 -0.41 14.14
N PHE A 74 -35.92 0.32 15.02
CA PHE A 74 -35.91 1.76 15.04
C PHE A 74 -34.47 2.31 15.07
N ALA A 75 -34.19 3.31 14.26
CA ALA A 75 -32.88 3.90 14.04
C ALA A 75 -31.82 3.01 13.37
N SER A 76 -32.13 1.77 12.97
CA SER A 76 -31.25 1.01 12.09
C SER A 76 -31.47 1.38 10.61
N ARG A 77 -30.45 1.20 9.78
CA ARG A 77 -30.60 1.40 8.33
C ARG A 77 -31.25 0.18 7.72
N ASN A 78 -32.39 0.35 7.04
CA ASN A 78 -33.10 -0.70 6.34
C ASN A 78 -32.50 -1.02 4.97
N THR A 79 -31.27 -0.70 4.72
CA THR A 79 -30.62 -0.89 3.42
C THR A 79 -29.23 -1.47 3.59
N GLN A 80 -28.91 -2.45 2.78
CA GLN A 80 -27.56 -2.98 2.62
C GLN A 80 -26.71 -2.13 1.64
N CYS A 81 -27.29 -1.07 1.10
CA CYS A 81 -26.54 -0.17 0.23
C CYS A 81 -25.41 0.50 0.99
N LEU A 82 -24.31 0.69 0.30
CA LEU A 82 -23.19 1.51 0.75
C LEU A 82 -23.68 2.92 1.10
N ASN A 83 -22.95 3.61 1.93
CA ASN A 83 -23.21 5.01 2.29
C ASN A 83 -22.90 5.94 1.10
N GLN A 84 -23.52 5.66 -0.03
CA GLN A 84 -23.25 6.23 -1.35
C GLN A 84 -23.27 7.78 -1.37
N PRO A 85 -24.29 8.45 -0.78
CA PRO A 85 -24.32 9.91 -0.82
C PRO A 85 -23.13 10.55 -0.12
N TYR A 86 -22.69 10.00 1.00
CA TYR A 86 -21.54 10.51 1.75
C TYR A 86 -20.24 10.29 0.99
N GLN A 87 -20.01 9.08 0.49
CA GLN A 87 -18.81 8.76 -0.30
C GLN A 87 -18.78 9.58 -1.60
N TYR A 88 -19.93 9.79 -2.24
CA TYR A 88 -20.01 10.63 -3.41
C TYR A 88 -19.55 12.06 -3.13
N LEU A 89 -20.03 12.66 -2.04
CA LEU A 89 -19.66 14.02 -1.65
C LEU A 89 -18.17 14.16 -1.36
N THR A 90 -17.59 13.23 -0.62
CA THR A 90 -16.15 13.27 -0.29
C THR A 90 -15.28 13.06 -1.51
N ILE A 91 -15.58 12.07 -2.35
CA ILE A 91 -14.85 11.80 -3.59
C ILE A 91 -15.00 12.98 -4.57
N LYS A 92 -16.21 13.53 -4.69
CA LYS A 92 -16.44 14.71 -5.52
C LYS A 92 -15.58 15.90 -5.06
N SER A 93 -15.53 16.17 -3.74
CA SER A 93 -14.69 17.25 -3.21
C SER A 93 -13.19 17.05 -3.53
N ILE A 94 -12.71 15.80 -3.50
CA ILE A 94 -11.35 15.47 -3.89
C ILE A 94 -11.11 15.76 -5.38
N ILE A 95 -12.02 15.34 -6.25
CA ILE A 95 -11.91 15.57 -7.70
C ILE A 95 -11.97 17.05 -8.01
N ASP A 96 -12.92 17.78 -7.42
CA ASP A 96 -13.13 19.22 -7.68
C ASP A 96 -11.89 20.05 -7.27
N HIS A 97 -11.21 19.70 -6.17
CA HIS A 97 -10.08 20.48 -5.67
C HIS A 97 -8.70 19.98 -6.13
N CYS A 98 -8.57 18.68 -6.44
CA CYS A 98 -7.28 18.07 -6.75
C CYS A 98 -7.14 17.60 -8.20
N GLY A 99 -8.23 17.46 -8.97
CA GLY A 99 -8.22 16.88 -10.32
C GLY A 99 -7.38 17.64 -11.34
N GLU A 100 -7.15 18.93 -11.14
CA GLU A 100 -6.26 19.71 -12.01
C GLU A 100 -4.77 19.43 -11.76
N SER A 101 -4.40 19.11 -10.50
CA SER A 101 -3.01 18.94 -10.06
C SER A 101 -2.59 17.49 -9.89
N PHE A 102 -3.54 16.59 -9.76
CA PHE A 102 -3.33 15.16 -9.57
C PHE A 102 -4.13 14.32 -10.57
N ASN A 103 -3.64 13.14 -10.86
CA ASN A 103 -4.44 12.08 -11.43
C ASN A 103 -5.15 11.34 -10.31
N VAL A 104 -6.44 11.62 -10.10
CA VAL A 104 -7.23 10.99 -9.03
C VAL A 104 -7.62 9.57 -9.46
N CYS A 105 -7.09 8.57 -8.76
CA CYS A 105 -7.33 7.15 -9.01
C CYS A 105 -8.16 6.54 -7.88
N LEU A 106 -9.38 6.11 -8.21
CA LEU A 106 -10.22 5.34 -7.30
C LEU A 106 -9.87 3.86 -7.45
N ILE A 107 -9.56 3.22 -6.34
CA ILE A 107 -9.18 1.81 -6.28
C ILE A 107 -9.98 1.06 -5.22
N ASP A 108 -10.12 -0.23 -5.41
CA ASP A 108 -10.75 -1.15 -4.47
C ASP A 108 -9.83 -2.34 -4.19
N ASP A 109 -10.25 -3.25 -3.31
CA ASP A 109 -9.48 -4.47 -2.98
C ASP A 109 -9.19 -5.36 -4.20
N ARG A 110 -10.00 -5.28 -5.26
CA ARG A 110 -9.81 -6.05 -6.50
C ARG A 110 -8.78 -5.40 -7.43
N SER A 111 -8.61 -4.11 -7.30
CA SER A 111 -7.66 -3.34 -8.11
C SER A 111 -6.22 -3.73 -7.80
N PHE A 112 -5.91 -4.13 -6.56
CA PHE A 112 -4.57 -4.52 -6.15
C PHE A 112 -3.98 -5.65 -6.98
N ASN A 113 -4.77 -6.67 -7.28
CA ASN A 113 -4.32 -7.81 -8.10
C ASN A 113 -3.96 -7.42 -9.54
N LYS A 114 -4.48 -6.30 -10.03
CA LYS A 114 -4.23 -5.81 -11.38
C LYS A 114 -3.09 -4.81 -11.44
N ILE A 115 -2.88 -4.07 -10.35
CA ILE A 115 -1.97 -2.91 -10.31
C ILE A 115 -0.63 -3.28 -9.67
N ILE A 116 -0.63 -4.13 -8.62
CA ILE A 116 0.60 -4.47 -7.89
C ILE A 116 1.25 -5.70 -8.51
N PRO A 117 2.51 -5.59 -8.97
CA PRO A 117 3.24 -6.72 -9.53
C PRO A 117 3.37 -7.88 -8.53
N GLY A 118 3.02 -9.10 -8.97
CA GLY A 118 3.12 -10.30 -8.15
C GLY A 118 2.10 -10.42 -7.01
N TRP A 119 1.11 -9.54 -6.95
CA TRP A 119 0.04 -9.62 -5.94
C TRP A 119 -1.01 -10.65 -6.33
N SER A 120 -1.10 -11.74 -5.57
CA SER A 120 -2.06 -12.82 -5.80
C SER A 120 -3.17 -12.91 -4.73
N THR A 121 -3.01 -12.19 -3.63
CA THR A 121 -3.89 -12.29 -2.46
C THR A 121 -5.24 -11.62 -2.71
N LYS A 122 -6.33 -12.35 -2.46
CA LYS A 122 -7.71 -11.84 -2.55
C LYS A 122 -8.13 -11.29 -1.20
N ILE A 123 -7.87 -10.02 -0.95
CA ILE A 123 -8.13 -9.35 0.34
C ILE A 123 -9.59 -9.45 0.77
N ALA A 124 -10.55 -9.37 -0.17
CA ALA A 124 -11.97 -9.42 0.13
C ALA A 124 -12.41 -10.70 0.88
N ASN A 125 -11.67 -11.79 0.74
CA ASN A 125 -11.99 -13.09 1.35
C ASN A 125 -11.34 -13.30 2.71
N LEU A 126 -10.53 -12.34 3.18
CA LEU A 126 -9.78 -12.49 4.42
C LEU A 126 -10.58 -11.97 5.63
N PRO A 127 -10.43 -12.61 6.79
CA PRO A 127 -11.03 -12.14 8.03
C PRO A 127 -10.32 -10.89 8.58
N ASN A 128 -10.96 -10.21 9.52
CA ASN A 128 -10.28 -9.25 10.39
C ASN A 128 -9.50 -10.04 11.46
N PRO A 129 -8.35 -9.57 11.93
CA PRO A 129 -7.68 -8.28 11.63
C PRO A 129 -6.78 -8.27 10.40
N LEU A 130 -6.52 -9.40 9.74
CA LEU A 130 -5.58 -9.54 8.63
C LEU A 130 -5.92 -8.64 7.41
N ARG A 131 -7.22 -8.43 7.16
CA ARG A 131 -7.69 -7.63 6.02
C ARG A 131 -7.17 -6.18 6.03
N PRO A 132 -7.30 -5.40 7.11
CA PRO A 132 -6.77 -4.04 7.15
C PRO A 132 -5.25 -3.98 6.98
N HIS A 133 -4.49 -4.90 7.57
CA HIS A 133 -3.02 -4.94 7.44
C HIS A 133 -2.59 -5.24 6.00
N LEU A 134 -3.26 -6.15 5.32
CA LEU A 134 -2.98 -6.41 3.90
C LEU A 134 -3.40 -5.27 2.97
N ARG A 135 -4.46 -4.52 3.30
CA ARG A 135 -4.79 -3.27 2.59
C ARG A 135 -3.69 -2.23 2.76
N GLU A 136 -3.18 -2.08 3.97
CA GLU A 136 -2.07 -1.17 4.25
C GLU A 136 -0.81 -1.55 3.48
N LEU A 137 -0.41 -2.82 3.52
CA LEU A 137 0.69 -3.34 2.71
C LEU A 137 0.47 -3.10 1.21
N ALA A 138 -0.74 -3.32 0.70
CA ALA A 138 -1.06 -3.07 -0.70
C ALA A 138 -0.92 -1.59 -1.05
N MET A 139 -1.43 -0.68 -0.22
CA MET A 139 -1.30 0.76 -0.43
C MET A 139 0.15 1.23 -0.36
N ALA A 140 0.95 0.71 0.58
CA ALA A 140 2.39 1.00 0.66
C ALA A 140 3.14 0.52 -0.59
N LYS A 141 2.84 -0.68 -1.10
CA LYS A 141 3.40 -1.19 -2.36
C LYS A 141 3.02 -0.33 -3.56
N MET A 142 1.79 0.14 -3.63
CA MET A 142 1.36 1.05 -4.71
C MET A 142 2.13 2.37 -4.67
N LEU A 143 2.29 2.97 -3.49
CA LEU A 143 3.11 4.15 -3.32
C LEU A 143 4.56 3.90 -3.71
N PHE A 144 5.12 2.75 -3.34
CA PHE A 144 6.48 2.39 -3.72
C PHE A 144 6.64 2.29 -5.24
N TYR A 145 5.77 1.53 -5.92
CA TYR A 145 5.89 1.28 -7.36
C TYR A 145 5.54 2.48 -8.24
N TYR A 146 4.56 3.28 -7.83
CA TYR A 146 4.01 4.35 -8.68
C TYR A 146 4.27 5.75 -8.13
N GLY A 147 4.59 5.87 -6.86
CA GLY A 147 4.65 7.17 -6.19
C GLY A 147 3.26 7.78 -5.99
N GLY A 148 3.25 9.07 -5.67
CA GLY A 148 2.04 9.83 -5.46
C GLY A 148 1.66 9.96 -3.99
N MET A 149 0.38 10.15 -3.73
CA MET A 149 -0.17 10.38 -2.39
C MET A 149 -1.42 9.54 -2.16
N THR A 150 -1.58 9.01 -0.96
CA THR A 150 -2.82 8.34 -0.52
C THR A 150 -3.62 9.25 0.39
N ILE A 151 -4.94 9.19 0.25
CA ILE A 151 -5.90 9.80 1.19
C ILE A 151 -7.09 8.86 1.37
N PRO A 152 -7.75 8.86 2.54
CA PRO A 152 -8.93 8.03 2.75
C PRO A 152 -10.13 8.55 1.96
N SER A 153 -11.02 7.65 1.53
CA SER A 153 -12.26 8.01 0.83
C SER A 153 -13.24 8.84 1.69
N THR A 154 -13.01 8.90 2.99
CA THR A 154 -13.78 9.72 3.95
C THR A 154 -13.25 11.15 4.07
N PHE A 155 -12.18 11.48 3.37
CA PHE A 155 -11.55 12.80 3.44
C PHE A 155 -12.38 13.84 2.67
N ALA A 156 -12.85 14.86 3.36
CA ALA A 156 -13.51 16.03 2.74
C ALA A 156 -12.43 17.04 2.33
N CYS A 157 -12.17 17.13 1.03
CA CYS A 157 -11.15 18.02 0.50
C CYS A 157 -11.70 19.42 0.33
N MET A 158 -11.10 20.41 0.99
CA MET A 158 -11.54 21.81 0.96
C MET A 158 -10.59 22.71 0.15
N ARG A 159 -9.45 22.19 -0.30
CA ARG A 159 -8.44 22.90 -1.08
C ARG A 159 -7.50 21.93 -1.77
N ASN A 160 -6.77 22.44 -2.78
CA ASN A 160 -5.79 21.65 -3.51
C ASN A 160 -4.67 21.13 -2.59
N LEU A 161 -4.35 19.84 -2.71
CA LEU A 161 -3.33 19.17 -1.91
C LEU A 161 -1.91 19.23 -2.54
N SER A 162 -1.76 19.77 -3.74
CA SER A 162 -0.47 19.87 -4.42
C SER A 162 0.59 20.64 -3.61
N PRO A 163 0.26 21.78 -2.93
CA PRO A 163 1.25 22.45 -2.08
C PRO A 163 1.71 21.59 -0.90
N LEU A 164 0.80 20.79 -0.31
CA LEU A 164 1.15 19.87 0.76
C LEU A 164 2.07 18.75 0.26
N TYR A 165 1.72 18.13 -0.87
CA TYR A 165 2.50 17.08 -1.51
C TYR A 165 3.92 17.55 -1.84
N ASN A 166 4.03 18.68 -2.53
CA ASN A 166 5.32 19.24 -2.90
C ASN A 166 6.17 19.60 -1.69
N LYS A 167 5.58 20.23 -0.66
CA LYS A 167 6.27 20.58 0.59
C LYS A 167 6.75 19.34 1.32
N GLY A 168 5.93 18.29 1.38
CA GLY A 168 6.27 17.02 2.04
C GLY A 168 7.44 16.29 1.39
N LEU A 169 7.63 16.48 0.07
CA LEU A 169 8.71 15.84 -0.69
C LEU A 169 9.96 16.71 -0.89
N MET A 170 9.95 17.97 -0.41
CA MET A 170 11.09 18.88 -0.62
C MET A 170 12.40 18.40 0.00
N SER A 171 12.34 17.76 1.16
CA SER A 171 13.53 17.35 1.92
C SER A 171 13.64 15.85 2.12
N THR A 172 12.60 15.12 1.79
CA THR A 172 12.51 13.67 2.01
C THR A 172 11.86 12.99 0.82
N SER A 173 12.12 11.70 0.64
CA SER A 173 11.49 10.90 -0.42
C SER A 173 10.09 10.40 -0.05
N MET A 174 9.64 10.63 1.18
CA MET A 174 8.36 10.19 1.73
C MET A 174 7.91 11.12 2.85
N PHE A 175 6.60 11.29 3.01
CA PHE A 175 5.99 11.91 4.19
C PHE A 175 4.75 11.13 4.61
N CYS A 176 4.37 11.27 5.87
CA CYS A 176 3.09 10.81 6.41
C CYS A 176 2.36 11.95 7.12
N GLY A 177 1.06 11.79 7.29
CA GLY A 177 0.25 12.71 8.07
C GLY A 177 0.44 12.49 9.56
N GLU A 178 -0.06 13.43 10.33
CA GLU A 178 -0.19 13.33 11.78
C GLU A 178 -1.66 13.19 12.14
N LEU A 179 -1.97 12.28 13.05
CA LEU A 179 -3.30 12.17 13.64
C LEU A 179 -3.31 12.99 14.91
N PRO A 180 -4.08 14.11 14.98
CA PRO A 180 -4.24 14.83 16.23
C PRO A 180 -4.92 13.90 17.24
N SER A 181 -4.27 13.68 18.36
CA SER A 181 -4.83 12.89 19.44
C SER A 181 -5.67 13.79 20.33
N ASP A 182 -6.97 13.49 20.45
CA ASP A 182 -7.88 14.18 21.38
C ASP A 182 -7.80 13.62 22.81
N SER A 183 -6.87 12.66 23.05
CA SER A 183 -6.72 12.04 24.36
C SER A 183 -5.84 12.88 25.29
N THR A 184 -6.03 12.69 26.61
CA THR A 184 -5.21 13.34 27.65
C THR A 184 -3.71 12.98 27.54
N THR A 185 -3.38 11.91 26.85
CA THR A 185 -2.00 11.50 26.56
C THR A 185 -1.37 12.22 25.36
N SER A 186 -2.15 12.99 24.60
CA SER A 186 -1.64 13.74 23.43
C SER A 186 -0.55 14.77 23.79
N SER A 187 -0.57 15.29 25.03
CA SER A 187 0.47 16.19 25.51
C SER A 187 1.82 15.50 25.80
N LEU A 188 1.84 14.18 25.84
CA LEU A 188 3.05 13.36 26.10
C LEU A 188 3.72 12.86 24.84
N THR A 189 3.06 12.97 23.70
CA THR A 189 3.56 12.46 22.41
C THR A 189 3.69 13.63 21.43
N GLU A 190 4.91 13.91 21.01
CA GLU A 190 5.22 15.02 20.10
C GLU A 190 4.72 14.78 18.67
N PHE A 191 4.59 13.52 18.25
CA PHE A 191 4.19 13.17 16.89
C PHE A 191 3.46 11.82 16.86
N PHE A 192 2.23 11.82 16.29
CA PHE A 192 1.43 10.63 16.04
C PHE A 192 1.33 10.40 14.53
N PRO A 193 2.21 9.57 13.92
CA PRO A 193 2.13 9.31 12.50
C PRO A 193 0.87 8.55 12.12
N THR A 194 0.31 8.82 10.95
CA THR A 194 -0.82 8.08 10.39
C THR A 194 -0.51 7.58 8.98
N ASN A 195 -0.85 6.33 8.71
CA ASN A 195 -0.76 5.72 7.40
C ASN A 195 -1.91 6.12 6.45
N LYS A 196 -2.96 6.79 6.97
CA LYS A 196 -4.12 7.20 6.18
C LYS A 196 -3.79 8.27 5.14
N ILE A 197 -2.79 9.11 5.43
CA ILE A 197 -2.31 10.14 4.54
C ILE A 197 -0.80 9.96 4.42
N MET A 198 -0.36 9.46 3.28
CA MET A 198 1.06 9.28 2.97
C MET A 198 1.35 9.73 1.55
N GLY A 199 2.55 10.21 1.32
CA GLY A 199 3.02 10.50 -0.03
C GLY A 199 4.50 10.16 -0.16
N CYS A 200 4.88 9.69 -1.34
CA CYS A 200 6.28 9.46 -1.64
C CYS A 200 6.58 9.62 -3.13
N VAL A 201 7.85 9.75 -3.45
CA VAL A 201 8.34 9.57 -4.81
C VAL A 201 8.34 8.09 -5.16
N LYS A 202 8.22 7.79 -6.45
CA LYS A 202 8.38 6.42 -6.94
C LYS A 202 9.76 5.85 -6.52
N ASP A 203 9.79 4.56 -6.21
CA ASP A 203 11.00 3.82 -5.80
C ASP A 203 11.71 4.45 -4.57
N SER A 204 10.93 5.03 -3.66
CA SER A 204 11.45 5.63 -2.42
C SER A 204 12.09 4.58 -1.52
N PRO A 205 13.38 4.73 -1.12
CA PRO A 205 14.05 3.77 -0.24
C PRO A 205 13.48 3.72 1.17
N VAL A 206 12.80 4.79 1.61
CA VAL A 206 12.11 4.82 2.90
C VAL A 206 10.82 4.02 2.81
N MET A 207 10.05 4.19 1.72
CA MET A 207 8.85 3.40 1.47
C MET A 207 9.16 1.92 1.29
N GLU A 208 10.28 1.57 0.66
CA GLU A 208 10.75 0.19 0.52
C GLU A 208 10.96 -0.47 1.90
N LYS A 209 11.63 0.22 2.82
CA LYS A 209 11.82 -0.27 4.20
C LYS A 209 10.48 -0.45 4.92
N TYR A 210 9.55 0.46 4.73
CA TYR A 210 8.20 0.35 5.30
C TYR A 210 7.43 -0.85 4.72
N VAL A 211 7.50 -1.07 3.41
CA VAL A 211 6.92 -2.25 2.76
C VAL A 211 7.50 -3.54 3.34
N HIS A 212 8.82 -3.63 3.47
CA HIS A 212 9.47 -4.81 4.08
C HIS A 212 9.06 -5.03 5.54
N TYR A 213 8.93 -3.96 6.31
CA TYR A 213 8.43 -4.02 7.68
C TYR A 213 7.00 -4.62 7.73
N LEU A 214 6.09 -4.10 6.90
CA LEU A 214 4.72 -4.63 6.81
C LEU A 214 4.68 -6.09 6.30
N GLU A 215 5.53 -6.45 5.34
CA GLU A 215 5.66 -7.83 4.86
C GLU A 215 6.09 -8.77 5.99
N ASN A 216 7.01 -8.36 6.83
CA ASN A 216 7.46 -9.14 7.99
C ASN A 216 6.33 -9.32 8.99
N ILE A 217 5.59 -8.26 9.33
CA ILE A 217 4.44 -8.34 10.24
C ILE A 217 3.41 -9.33 9.69
N VAL A 218 3.01 -9.17 8.43
CA VAL A 218 1.97 -10.03 7.81
C VAL A 218 2.44 -11.47 7.66
N SER A 219 3.75 -11.73 7.51
CA SER A 219 4.30 -13.07 7.33
C SER A 219 4.57 -13.81 8.65
N ASN A 220 4.60 -13.11 9.77
CA ASN A 220 4.79 -13.72 11.07
C ASN A 220 3.53 -14.50 11.50
N ASP A 221 3.75 -15.62 12.17
CA ASP A 221 2.66 -16.41 12.74
C ASP A 221 2.37 -15.90 14.15
N TYR A 222 1.40 -15.00 14.24
CA TYR A 222 0.96 -14.46 15.53
C TYR A 222 -0.06 -15.39 16.16
N THR A 223 0.28 -15.93 17.32
CA THR A 223 -0.62 -16.79 18.11
C THR A 223 -1.58 -15.98 18.97
N ASN A 224 -1.34 -14.68 19.16
CA ASN A 224 -2.17 -13.78 19.93
C ASN A 224 -2.62 -12.60 19.07
N GLU A 225 -3.93 -12.38 19.01
CA GLU A 225 -4.54 -11.28 18.24
C GLU A 225 -4.07 -9.89 18.71
N MET A 226 -3.81 -9.72 20.02
CA MET A 226 -3.32 -8.46 20.56
C MET A 226 -1.92 -8.11 20.03
N ASP A 227 -1.02 -9.07 19.96
CA ASP A 227 0.33 -8.87 19.44
C ASP A 227 0.33 -8.49 17.95
N PHE A 228 -0.68 -8.99 17.20
CA PHE A 228 -0.82 -8.68 15.79
C PHE A 228 -1.48 -7.33 15.53
N THR A 229 -2.36 -6.86 16.41
CA THR A 229 -3.10 -5.60 16.23
C THR A 229 -2.36 -4.38 16.76
N ASP A 230 -1.46 -4.55 17.71
CA ASP A 230 -0.77 -3.45 18.38
C ASP A 230 0.48 -2.95 17.62
N GLU A 231 1.08 -3.77 16.72
CA GLU A 231 2.33 -3.39 16.05
C GLU A 231 2.22 -2.41 14.87
N PRO A 232 1.16 -2.35 14.07
CA PRO A 232 1.09 -1.40 12.94
C PRO A 232 0.39 -0.09 13.25
N GLY A 233 0.25 0.28 14.51
CA GLY A 233 -0.47 1.48 14.95
C GLY A 233 0.02 2.81 14.39
#